data_09f22404cd8e770a3415d95175d251af
#
_entry.id   09f22404cd8e770a3415d95175d251af
#
_cell.length_a   1.000
_cell.length_b   1.000
_cell.length_c   1.000
_cell.angle_alpha   90.00
_cell.angle_beta   90.00
_cell.angle_gamma   90.00
#
_symmetry.space_group_name_H-M   'P 1'
#
loop_
_entity.id
_entity.type
_entity.pdbx_description
1 polymer ?
#
loop_
_entity_poly.entity_id
_entity_poly.type
_entity_poly.pdbx_seq_one_letter_code
_entity_poly.pdbx_strand_id
1 'polypeptide(L)'
;MLMTIAGLTTLMAQQTHDIKGVVTDKRNEPIVGALVTAEGTDISSITDIDGKFLLRDVPVDAKKVIVESIGMETTDAKIDRPIMMAARPKLLSLVVEAGMDWSRYTAEGSDSKNGYHFGVGMEVRMSKRWAFRPMVQLANRGAEYNFTEGSYSYKETWNPLMLDVPFNFLVRYDLARNMSLVLSFGPVFSWGLSGKVKVSETGKEDAEYDIRLHIP
;
A
#
# COMPACT_ATOMS: atom_id res chain seq x y z
N MET A 1 -80.75 15.70 -4.43
CA MET A 1 -80.10 15.47 -3.09
C MET A 1 -78.67 15.08 -3.39
N LEU A 2 -77.76 16.09 -3.43
CA LEU A 2 -76.32 15.90 -3.70
C LEU A 2 -75.60 15.74 -2.36
N MET A 3 -75.01 14.59 -2.13
CA MET A 3 -74.29 14.27 -0.93
C MET A 3 -72.77 14.52 -1.17
N THR A 4 -72.29 15.65 -0.69
CA THR A 4 -70.85 16.02 -0.72
C THR A 4 -70.11 15.23 0.33
N ILE A 5 -69.28 14.26 -0.09
CA ILE A 5 -68.38 13.56 0.82
C ILE A 5 -67.14 14.45 0.99
N ALA A 6 -67.04 15.14 2.13
CA ALA A 6 -65.81 15.85 2.51
C ALA A 6 -64.78 14.81 2.95
N GLY A 7 -63.77 14.55 2.13
CA GLY A 7 -62.63 13.74 2.47
C GLY A 7 -61.78 14.48 3.51
N LEU A 8 -61.76 13.98 4.76
CA LEU A 8 -60.79 14.40 5.77
C LEU A 8 -59.41 13.84 5.37
N THR A 9 -58.55 14.66 4.78
CA THR A 9 -57.10 14.35 4.71
C THR A 9 -56.48 14.62 6.06
N THR A 10 -56.25 13.56 6.84
CA THR A 10 -55.44 13.66 8.07
C THR A 10 -53.99 13.94 7.68
N LEU A 11 -53.55 15.19 7.88
CA LEU A 11 -52.13 15.54 7.83
C LEU A 11 -51.46 14.82 9.01
N MET A 12 -50.77 13.71 8.75
CA MET A 12 -49.88 13.08 9.73
C MET A 12 -48.68 13.98 9.90
N ALA A 13 -48.60 14.73 10.97
CA ALA A 13 -47.37 15.45 11.35
C ALA A 13 -46.29 14.40 11.64
N GLN A 14 -45.27 14.33 10.77
CA GLN A 14 -44.14 13.47 10.97
C GLN A 14 -43.37 13.95 12.20
N GLN A 15 -43.20 13.09 13.20
CA GLN A 15 -42.43 13.42 14.38
C GLN A 15 -40.94 13.55 14.00
N THR A 16 -40.33 14.64 14.42
CA THR A 16 -38.91 14.92 14.18
C THR A 16 -38.18 15.13 15.50
N HIS A 17 -36.89 14.95 15.48
CA HIS A 17 -36.00 15.22 16.60
C HIS A 17 -34.62 15.71 16.11
N ASP A 18 -33.89 16.37 17.00
CA ASP A 18 -32.51 16.82 16.72
C ASP A 18 -31.50 15.73 17.05
N ILE A 19 -30.54 15.51 16.13
CA ILE A 19 -29.43 14.58 16.31
C ILE A 19 -28.14 15.36 16.49
N LYS A 20 -27.43 15.06 17.57
CA LYS A 20 -26.11 15.62 17.88
C LYS A 20 -25.07 14.52 17.98
N GLY A 21 -23.85 14.81 17.52
CA GLY A 21 -22.77 13.85 17.63
C GLY A 21 -21.40 14.47 17.39
N VAL A 22 -20.39 13.63 17.47
CA VAL A 22 -18.99 14.00 17.20
C VAL A 22 -18.42 12.97 16.23
N VAL A 23 -17.71 13.46 15.22
CA VAL A 23 -17.01 12.64 14.24
C VAL A 23 -15.52 12.72 14.53
N THR A 24 -14.88 11.56 14.72
CA THR A 24 -13.45 11.45 15.01
C THR A 24 -12.77 10.45 14.07
N ASP A 25 -11.44 10.51 13.99
CA ASP A 25 -10.64 9.46 13.38
C ASP A 25 -10.35 8.31 14.37
N LYS A 26 -9.58 7.30 13.92
CA LYS A 26 -9.17 6.15 14.75
C LYS A 26 -8.23 6.52 15.91
N ARG A 27 -7.69 7.74 15.94
CA ARG A 27 -6.83 8.27 17.01
C ARG A 27 -7.60 9.17 17.96
N ASN A 28 -8.94 9.27 17.80
CA ASN A 28 -9.85 10.18 18.49
C ASN A 28 -9.58 11.68 18.18
N GLU A 29 -8.95 11.97 17.04
CA GLU A 29 -8.80 13.34 16.58
C GLU A 29 -10.10 13.80 15.89
N PRO A 30 -10.62 15.00 16.16
CA PRO A 30 -11.87 15.50 15.56
C PRO A 30 -11.69 15.67 14.03
N ILE A 31 -12.71 15.26 13.27
CA ILE A 31 -12.74 15.47 11.82
C ILE A 31 -13.56 16.73 11.53
N VAL A 32 -12.87 17.77 11.08
CA VAL A 32 -13.46 19.07 10.71
C VAL A 32 -13.96 19.01 9.26
N GLY A 33 -15.13 19.61 9.00
CA GLY A 33 -15.65 19.73 7.64
C GLY A 33 -16.21 18.42 7.05
N ALA A 34 -16.49 17.40 7.87
CA ALA A 34 -17.19 16.20 7.43
C ALA A 34 -18.68 16.53 7.21
N LEU A 35 -19.23 16.06 6.08
CA LEU A 35 -20.65 16.11 5.79
C LEU A 35 -21.36 14.95 6.47
N VAL A 36 -22.35 15.27 7.31
CA VAL A 36 -23.19 14.30 8.01
C VAL A 36 -24.62 14.44 7.47
N THR A 37 -25.15 13.36 6.92
CA THR A 37 -26.51 13.33 6.33
C THR A 37 -27.36 12.28 7.03
N ALA A 38 -28.59 12.59 7.39
CA ALA A 38 -29.53 11.61 7.90
C ALA A 38 -30.01 10.67 6.78
N GLU A 39 -29.87 9.35 6.99
CA GLU A 39 -30.21 8.33 5.97
C GLU A 39 -31.66 8.47 5.48
N GLY A 40 -31.83 8.49 4.16
CA GLY A 40 -33.14 8.61 3.51
C GLY A 40 -33.75 10.01 3.50
N THR A 41 -32.96 11.04 3.84
CA THR A 41 -33.39 12.45 3.85
C THR A 41 -32.33 13.34 3.21
N ASP A 42 -32.68 14.59 2.90
CA ASP A 42 -31.75 15.64 2.46
C ASP A 42 -31.20 16.48 3.63
N ILE A 43 -31.50 16.07 4.87
CA ILE A 43 -31.07 16.80 6.07
C ILE A 43 -29.61 16.52 6.35
N SER A 44 -28.77 17.54 6.25
CA SER A 44 -27.32 17.44 6.41
C SER A 44 -26.75 18.55 7.27
N SER A 45 -25.57 18.32 7.81
CA SER A 45 -24.78 19.29 8.58
C SER A 45 -23.30 19.06 8.36
N ILE A 46 -22.47 20.06 8.57
CA ILE A 46 -21.01 19.98 8.49
C ILE A 46 -20.43 20.01 9.89
N THR A 47 -19.43 19.18 10.18
CA THR A 47 -18.76 19.15 11.47
C THR A 47 -17.92 20.42 11.70
N ASP A 48 -17.97 20.93 12.92
CA ASP A 48 -17.18 22.06 13.38
C ASP A 48 -15.71 21.70 13.71
N ILE A 49 -14.96 22.67 14.30
CA ILE A 49 -13.55 22.49 14.66
C ILE A 49 -13.33 21.40 15.73
N ASP A 50 -14.35 21.10 16.53
CA ASP A 50 -14.34 20.03 17.53
C ASP A 50 -14.89 18.71 16.97
N GLY A 51 -15.18 18.63 15.66
CA GLY A 51 -15.81 17.49 15.00
C GLY A 51 -17.30 17.32 15.34
N LYS A 52 -17.93 18.31 15.98
CA LYS A 52 -19.34 18.25 16.40
C LYS A 52 -20.27 18.61 15.25
N PHE A 53 -21.44 17.97 15.20
CA PHE A 53 -22.50 18.29 14.26
C PHE A 53 -23.87 18.33 14.96
N LEU A 54 -24.82 19.02 14.31
CA LEU A 54 -26.20 19.09 14.70
C LEU A 54 -27.09 18.97 13.46
N LEU A 55 -27.87 17.89 13.37
CA LEU A 55 -28.95 17.73 12.40
C LEU A 55 -30.26 18.10 13.10
N ARG A 56 -31.05 18.99 12.52
CA ARG A 56 -32.33 19.45 13.05
C ARG A 56 -33.48 18.83 12.29
N ASP A 57 -34.58 18.65 12.99
CA ASP A 57 -35.84 18.20 12.40
C ASP A 57 -35.78 16.85 11.66
N VAL A 58 -34.89 15.95 12.14
CA VAL A 58 -34.72 14.63 11.52
C VAL A 58 -35.93 13.75 11.83
N PRO A 59 -36.54 13.09 10.85
CA PRO A 59 -37.61 12.14 11.05
C PRO A 59 -37.22 11.02 12.02
N VAL A 60 -38.13 10.63 12.95
CA VAL A 60 -37.82 9.61 13.98
C VAL A 60 -37.61 8.20 13.43
N ASP A 61 -37.96 7.97 12.17
CA ASP A 61 -37.71 6.72 11.44
C ASP A 61 -36.28 6.62 10.88
N ALA A 62 -35.53 7.75 10.75
CA ALA A 62 -34.14 7.76 10.41
C ALA A 62 -33.30 7.14 11.55
N LYS A 63 -32.64 6.01 11.29
CA LYS A 63 -31.88 5.25 12.31
C LYS A 63 -30.38 5.38 12.19
N LYS A 64 -29.90 5.94 11.07
CA LYS A 64 -28.49 6.07 10.77
C LYS A 64 -28.18 7.46 10.20
N VAL A 65 -26.92 7.79 10.29
CA VAL A 65 -26.33 8.91 9.56
C VAL A 65 -25.23 8.41 8.64
N ILE A 66 -25.11 9.01 7.48
CA ILE A 66 -24.05 8.80 6.52
C ILE A 66 -23.04 9.93 6.71
N VAL A 67 -21.78 9.60 6.90
CA VAL A 67 -20.72 10.60 7.10
C VAL A 67 -19.69 10.49 5.99
N GLU A 68 -19.44 11.61 5.34
CA GLU A 68 -18.49 11.75 4.23
C GLU A 68 -17.46 12.83 4.56
N SER A 69 -16.19 12.55 4.29
CA SER A 69 -15.10 13.50 4.41
C SER A 69 -14.01 13.23 3.37
N ILE A 70 -13.31 14.27 2.95
CA ILE A 70 -12.25 14.16 1.95
C ILE A 70 -11.13 13.27 2.52
N GLY A 71 -10.76 12.22 1.76
CA GLY A 71 -9.69 11.29 2.17
C GLY A 71 -10.11 10.25 3.21
N MET A 72 -11.37 10.21 3.63
CA MET A 72 -11.92 9.22 4.55
C MET A 72 -12.88 8.24 3.86
N GLU A 73 -13.03 7.05 4.41
CA GLU A 73 -14.06 6.11 3.94
C GLU A 73 -15.43 6.63 4.39
N THR A 74 -16.41 6.63 3.48
CA THR A 74 -17.81 6.92 3.84
C THR A 74 -18.26 5.93 4.90
N THR A 75 -18.85 6.43 5.97
CA THR A 75 -19.20 5.63 7.15
C THR A 75 -20.68 5.78 7.48
N ASP A 76 -21.38 4.64 7.56
CA ASP A 76 -22.74 4.59 8.09
C ASP A 76 -22.67 4.34 9.61
N ALA A 77 -23.23 5.23 10.38
CA ALA A 77 -23.24 5.12 11.83
C ALA A 77 -24.65 5.17 12.39
N LYS A 78 -24.89 4.41 13.45
CA LYS A 78 -26.12 4.53 14.24
C LYS A 78 -26.08 5.83 15.04
N ILE A 79 -27.24 6.49 15.13
CA ILE A 79 -27.41 7.81 15.77
C ILE A 79 -26.91 7.85 17.22
N ASP A 80 -26.98 6.75 17.95
CA ASP A 80 -26.66 6.69 19.39
C ASP A 80 -25.20 6.29 19.70
N ARG A 81 -24.28 6.33 18.72
CA ARG A 81 -22.89 5.89 18.91
C ARG A 81 -21.90 6.92 18.42
N PRO A 82 -20.71 7.01 19.05
CA PRO A 82 -19.61 7.80 18.52
C PRO A 82 -19.26 7.36 17.10
N ILE A 83 -19.09 8.32 16.21
CA ILE A 83 -18.80 8.07 14.81
C ILE A 83 -17.29 8.12 14.60
N MET A 84 -16.69 7.00 14.23
CA MET A 84 -15.26 6.92 13.89
C MET A 84 -15.11 6.63 12.40
N MET A 85 -14.39 7.52 11.71
CA MET A 85 -14.06 7.35 10.30
C MET A 85 -12.68 6.72 10.12
N ALA A 86 -12.51 5.96 9.05
CA ALA A 86 -11.22 5.43 8.61
C ALA A 86 -10.69 6.23 7.43
N ALA A 87 -9.38 6.53 7.44
CA ALA A 87 -8.75 7.10 6.26
C ALA A 87 -8.88 6.15 5.06
N ARG A 88 -9.19 6.69 3.88
CA ARG A 88 -9.16 5.89 2.65
C ARG A 88 -7.75 5.40 2.41
N PRO A 89 -7.54 4.12 2.15
CA PRO A 89 -6.24 3.64 1.74
C PRO A 89 -5.84 4.35 0.45
N LYS A 90 -4.61 4.89 0.40
CA LYS A 90 -4.07 5.47 -0.84
C LYS A 90 -4.05 4.39 -1.90
N LEU A 91 -4.75 4.63 -3.02
CA LEU A 91 -4.81 3.69 -4.13
C LEU A 91 -3.44 3.52 -4.78
N LEU A 92 -2.67 4.61 -4.84
CA LEU A 92 -1.35 4.68 -5.45
C LEU A 92 -0.35 5.30 -4.46
N SER A 93 0.81 4.67 -4.31
CA SER A 93 1.91 5.17 -3.47
C SER A 93 3.23 5.03 -4.23
N LEU A 94 4.10 6.04 -4.13
CA LEU A 94 5.48 5.93 -4.58
C LEU A 94 6.25 5.06 -3.58
N VAL A 95 7.10 4.17 -4.08
CA VAL A 95 7.95 3.29 -3.29
C VAL A 95 9.40 3.50 -3.69
N VAL A 96 10.25 3.63 -2.69
CA VAL A 96 11.71 3.60 -2.84
C VAL A 96 12.20 2.43 -2.00
N GLU A 97 13.04 1.59 -2.57
CA GLU A 97 13.57 0.38 -1.93
C GLU A 97 15.08 0.33 -2.07
N ALA A 98 15.76 -0.05 -1.02
CA ALA A 98 17.16 -0.36 -1.02
C ALA A 98 17.40 -1.60 -0.15
N GLY A 99 18.28 -2.48 -0.57
CA GLY A 99 18.54 -3.71 0.16
C GLY A 99 19.86 -4.36 -0.21
N MET A 100 20.14 -5.43 0.53
CA MET A 100 21.27 -6.30 0.28
C MET A 100 20.77 -7.64 -0.25
N ASP A 101 21.50 -8.19 -1.22
CA ASP A 101 21.22 -9.49 -1.84
C ASP A 101 22.33 -10.48 -1.47
N TRP A 102 21.96 -11.74 -1.31
CA TRP A 102 22.89 -12.87 -1.25
C TRP A 102 22.66 -13.72 -2.47
N SER A 103 23.61 -13.73 -3.39
CA SER A 103 23.49 -14.48 -4.64
C SER A 103 24.60 -15.54 -4.76
N ARG A 104 24.28 -16.64 -5.39
CA ARG A 104 25.21 -17.76 -5.70
C ARG A 104 24.80 -18.40 -7.01
N TYR A 105 25.76 -18.77 -7.83
CA TYR A 105 25.49 -19.64 -8.98
C TYR A 105 25.28 -21.09 -8.54
N THR A 106 24.50 -21.84 -9.30
CA THR A 106 24.20 -23.24 -9.01
C THR A 106 25.35 -24.19 -9.42
N ALA A 107 26.49 -23.65 -9.86
CA ALA A 107 27.66 -24.44 -10.25
C ALA A 107 28.46 -24.92 -9.03
N GLU A 108 29.06 -26.12 -9.14
CA GLU A 108 29.99 -26.61 -8.13
C GLU A 108 31.19 -25.67 -7.98
N GLY A 109 31.61 -25.42 -6.73
CA GLY A 109 32.70 -24.49 -6.41
C GLY A 109 32.29 -22.99 -6.37
N SER A 110 31.01 -22.68 -6.51
CA SER A 110 30.53 -21.30 -6.40
C SER A 110 30.19 -20.95 -4.96
N ASP A 111 30.75 -19.85 -4.48
CA ASP A 111 30.46 -19.25 -3.19
C ASP A 111 29.43 -18.14 -3.30
N SER A 112 28.71 -17.90 -2.20
CA SER A 112 27.75 -16.82 -2.11
C SER A 112 28.44 -15.48 -2.03
N LYS A 113 27.92 -14.50 -2.78
CA LYS A 113 28.42 -13.13 -2.75
C LYS A 113 27.32 -12.18 -2.31
N ASN A 114 27.72 -11.18 -1.52
CA ASN A 114 26.86 -10.08 -1.14
C ASN A 114 26.76 -9.09 -2.29
N GLY A 115 25.53 -8.73 -2.60
CA GLY A 115 25.18 -7.68 -3.54
C GLY A 115 24.32 -6.62 -2.88
N TYR A 116 23.88 -5.67 -3.66
CA TYR A 116 22.95 -4.63 -3.26
C TYR A 116 22.00 -4.30 -4.38
N HIS A 117 20.84 -3.80 -4.01
CA HIS A 117 19.90 -3.24 -4.98
C HIS A 117 19.36 -1.91 -4.48
N PHE A 118 18.99 -1.07 -5.43
CA PHE A 118 18.28 0.17 -5.21
C PHE A 118 17.22 0.31 -6.30
N GLY A 119 15.99 0.65 -5.90
CA GLY A 119 14.89 0.73 -6.83
C GLY A 119 13.84 1.76 -6.48
N VAL A 120 13.08 2.13 -7.49
CA VAL A 120 11.90 2.99 -7.38
C VAL A 120 10.73 2.32 -8.07
N GLY A 121 9.54 2.54 -7.58
CA GLY A 121 8.34 1.95 -8.15
C GLY A 121 7.07 2.55 -7.60
N MET A 122 5.97 1.92 -7.92
CA MET A 122 4.65 2.33 -7.46
C MET A 122 3.94 1.14 -6.82
N GLU A 123 3.25 1.39 -5.73
CA GLU A 123 2.33 0.40 -5.16
C GLU A 123 0.89 0.80 -5.50
N VAL A 124 0.22 -0.07 -6.25
CA VAL A 124 -1.21 0.04 -6.58
C VAL A 124 -1.99 -0.87 -5.65
N ARG A 125 -2.76 -0.30 -4.73
CA ARG A 125 -3.57 -1.05 -3.79
C ARG A 125 -4.88 -1.48 -4.44
N MET A 126 -5.06 -2.78 -4.65
CA MET A 126 -6.25 -3.36 -5.27
C MET A 126 -7.35 -3.65 -4.24
N SER A 127 -6.97 -3.97 -3.00
CA SER A 127 -7.89 -4.23 -1.90
C SER A 127 -7.24 -3.97 -0.53
N LYS A 128 -7.96 -4.25 0.56
CA LYS A 128 -7.40 -4.15 1.94
C LYS A 128 -6.17 -5.06 2.14
N ARG A 129 -6.10 -6.18 1.42
CA ARG A 129 -5.05 -7.20 1.58
C ARG A 129 -4.09 -7.27 0.41
N TRP A 130 -4.52 -6.93 -0.80
CA TRP A 130 -3.78 -7.11 -2.02
C TRP A 130 -3.28 -5.81 -2.60
N ALA A 131 -2.02 -5.80 -3.02
CA ALA A 131 -1.44 -4.71 -3.80
C ALA A 131 -0.56 -5.28 -4.92
N PHE A 132 -0.35 -4.48 -5.95
CA PHE A 132 0.56 -4.75 -7.05
C PHE A 132 1.65 -3.70 -7.04
N ARG A 133 2.92 -4.12 -7.14
CA ARG A 133 4.09 -3.24 -7.05
C ARG A 133 5.05 -3.51 -8.20
N PRO A 134 4.88 -2.84 -9.34
CA PRO A 134 5.91 -2.79 -10.37
C PRO A 134 7.03 -1.84 -9.94
N MET A 135 8.27 -2.26 -10.18
CA MET A 135 9.45 -1.47 -9.83
C MET A 135 10.49 -1.50 -10.94
N VAL A 136 11.42 -0.57 -10.88
CA VAL A 136 12.66 -0.56 -11.66
C VAL A 136 13.80 -0.48 -10.65
N GLN A 137 14.73 -1.41 -10.72
CA GLN A 137 15.82 -1.54 -9.76
C GLN A 137 17.17 -1.68 -10.48
N LEU A 138 18.19 -1.07 -9.92
CA LEU A 138 19.57 -1.39 -10.23
C LEU A 138 20.09 -2.34 -9.16
N ALA A 139 20.58 -3.49 -9.58
CA ALA A 139 21.09 -4.52 -8.69
C ALA A 139 22.51 -4.93 -9.08
N ASN A 140 23.37 -5.08 -8.10
CA ASN A 140 24.65 -5.72 -8.26
C ASN A 140 24.57 -7.10 -7.60
N ARG A 141 24.41 -8.14 -8.41
CA ARG A 141 24.34 -9.53 -7.96
C ARG A 141 25.47 -10.30 -8.58
N GLY A 142 26.45 -10.64 -7.79
CA GLY A 142 27.60 -11.36 -8.27
C GLY A 142 27.66 -12.79 -7.78
N ALA A 143 28.73 -13.46 -8.21
CA ALA A 143 29.12 -14.73 -7.67
C ALA A 143 30.64 -14.81 -7.61
N GLU A 144 31.11 -15.69 -6.78
CA GLU A 144 32.52 -15.98 -6.59
C GLU A 144 32.75 -17.45 -6.87
N TYR A 145 33.73 -17.74 -7.67
CA TYR A 145 34.16 -19.11 -7.95
C TYR A 145 35.58 -19.29 -7.43
N ASN A 146 35.78 -20.27 -6.56
CA ASN A 146 37.05 -20.60 -5.95
C ASN A 146 37.41 -22.03 -6.30
N PHE A 147 38.59 -22.21 -6.86
CA PHE A 147 39.18 -23.53 -7.11
C PHE A 147 40.59 -23.58 -6.50
N THR A 148 40.84 -24.61 -5.71
CA THR A 148 42.16 -24.81 -5.09
C THR A 148 42.57 -26.26 -5.24
N GLU A 149 43.79 -26.48 -5.78
CA GLU A 149 44.38 -27.79 -5.93
C GLU A 149 45.87 -27.73 -5.54
N GLY A 150 46.21 -28.34 -4.41
CA GLY A 150 47.56 -28.26 -3.83
C GLY A 150 47.97 -26.81 -3.52
N SER A 151 49.06 -26.36 -4.15
CA SER A 151 49.56 -24.98 -4.03
C SER A 151 48.97 -23.99 -5.06
N TYR A 152 48.10 -24.48 -5.93
CA TYR A 152 47.46 -23.65 -6.96
C TYR A 152 46.09 -23.19 -6.48
N SER A 153 45.84 -21.89 -6.57
CA SER A 153 44.53 -21.29 -6.25
C SER A 153 44.09 -20.39 -7.41
N TYR A 154 42.87 -20.57 -7.84
CA TYR A 154 42.17 -19.76 -8.84
C TYR A 154 40.90 -19.20 -8.22
N LYS A 155 40.74 -17.87 -8.29
CA LYS A 155 39.57 -17.16 -7.80
C LYS A 155 39.04 -16.25 -8.88
N GLU A 156 37.76 -16.41 -9.20
CA GLU A 156 37.06 -15.58 -10.15
C GLU A 156 35.86 -14.90 -9.47
N THR A 157 35.80 -13.57 -9.58
CA THR A 157 34.74 -12.79 -8.94
C THR A 157 33.99 -12.00 -10.00
N TRP A 158 32.71 -12.29 -10.12
CA TRP A 158 31.78 -11.63 -11.05
C TRP A 158 31.02 -10.51 -10.33
N ASN A 159 31.00 -9.29 -10.93
CA ASN A 159 30.31 -8.11 -10.44
C ASN A 159 29.43 -7.49 -11.53
N PRO A 160 28.36 -8.14 -11.98
CA PRO A 160 27.44 -7.56 -12.95
C PRO A 160 26.57 -6.48 -12.31
N LEU A 161 26.33 -5.40 -13.05
CA LEU A 161 25.29 -4.44 -12.79
C LEU A 161 24.07 -4.82 -13.64
N MET A 162 22.96 -5.06 -12.99
CA MET A 162 21.71 -5.51 -13.61
C MET A 162 20.66 -4.42 -13.51
N LEU A 163 19.82 -4.32 -14.53
CA LEU A 163 18.55 -3.62 -14.49
C LEU A 163 17.46 -4.66 -14.28
N ASP A 164 16.80 -4.60 -13.13
CA ASP A 164 15.72 -5.49 -12.78
C ASP A 164 14.37 -4.76 -12.82
N VAL A 165 13.38 -5.42 -13.38
CA VAL A 165 11.99 -4.96 -13.39
C VAL A 165 11.11 -6.02 -12.73
N PRO A 166 10.98 -5.98 -11.40
CA PRO A 166 10.09 -6.87 -10.67
C PRO A 166 8.62 -6.42 -10.78
N PHE A 167 7.73 -7.40 -10.95
CA PHE A 167 6.28 -7.24 -10.93
C PHE A 167 5.72 -8.00 -9.73
N ASN A 168 5.73 -7.35 -8.57
CA ASN A 168 5.40 -7.99 -7.30
C ASN A 168 3.92 -7.86 -6.96
N PHE A 169 3.29 -8.99 -6.62
CA PHE A 169 2.02 -9.04 -5.91
C PHE A 169 2.29 -9.13 -4.41
N LEU A 170 1.63 -8.30 -3.65
CA LEU A 170 1.78 -8.22 -2.20
C LEU A 170 0.50 -8.67 -1.53
N VAL A 171 0.67 -9.46 -0.47
CA VAL A 171 -0.41 -9.84 0.44
C VAL A 171 -0.07 -9.33 1.81
N ARG A 172 -0.95 -8.53 2.40
CA ARG A 172 -0.79 -7.92 3.72
C ARG A 172 -1.69 -8.60 4.74
N TYR A 173 -1.09 -8.97 5.87
CA TYR A 173 -1.78 -9.48 7.05
C TYR A 173 -1.50 -8.55 8.23
N ASP A 174 -2.53 -7.90 8.76
CA ASP A 174 -2.41 -7.06 9.94
C ASP A 174 -2.37 -7.97 11.18
N LEU A 175 -1.23 -8.01 11.86
CA LEU A 175 -1.00 -8.85 13.05
C LEU A 175 -1.36 -8.11 14.34
N ALA A 176 -1.14 -6.80 14.38
CA ALA A 176 -1.45 -5.94 15.52
C ALA A 176 -1.73 -4.50 15.04
N ARG A 177 -2.11 -3.62 15.97
CA ARG A 177 -2.49 -2.23 15.67
C ARG A 177 -1.45 -1.44 14.85
N ASN A 178 -0.15 -1.76 15.02
CA ASN A 178 0.98 -1.09 14.35
C ASN A 178 1.92 -2.07 13.65
N MET A 179 1.49 -3.31 13.39
CA MET A 179 2.35 -4.34 12.81
C MET A 179 1.59 -5.11 11.73
N SER A 180 2.18 -5.20 10.55
CA SER A 180 1.65 -5.98 9.44
C SER A 180 2.74 -6.87 8.87
N LEU A 181 2.40 -8.09 8.53
CA LEU A 181 3.22 -8.98 7.72
C LEU A 181 2.87 -8.76 6.25
N VAL A 182 3.88 -8.52 5.43
CA VAL A 182 3.72 -8.38 3.98
C VAL A 182 4.50 -9.50 3.30
N LEU A 183 3.80 -10.32 2.54
CA LEU A 183 4.40 -11.31 1.66
C LEU A 183 4.39 -10.77 0.23
N SER A 184 5.51 -10.92 -0.48
CA SER A 184 5.69 -10.44 -1.84
C SER A 184 6.15 -11.59 -2.74
N PHE A 185 5.55 -11.70 -3.92
CA PHE A 185 5.93 -12.67 -4.94
C PHE A 185 5.60 -12.15 -6.34
N GLY A 186 6.39 -12.54 -7.32
CA GLY A 186 6.18 -12.13 -8.70
C GLY A 186 7.38 -12.43 -9.60
N PRO A 187 7.20 -12.31 -10.92
CA PRO A 187 8.29 -12.41 -11.87
C PRO A 187 9.20 -11.19 -11.82
N VAL A 188 10.48 -11.42 -12.11
CA VAL A 188 11.50 -10.38 -12.27
C VAL A 188 12.11 -10.55 -13.65
N PHE A 189 12.12 -9.48 -14.44
CA PHE A 189 12.84 -9.43 -15.70
C PHE A 189 14.15 -8.69 -15.45
N SER A 190 15.26 -9.31 -15.82
CA SER A 190 16.61 -8.81 -15.53
C SER A 190 17.42 -8.67 -16.81
N TRP A 191 18.05 -7.52 -16.99
CA TRP A 191 18.97 -7.25 -18.07
C TRP A 191 20.34 -6.84 -17.51
N GLY A 192 21.40 -7.46 -18.04
CA GLY A 192 22.76 -7.03 -17.73
C GLY A 192 23.10 -5.72 -18.42
N LEU A 193 23.56 -4.72 -17.67
CA LEU A 193 23.98 -3.43 -18.19
C LEU A 193 25.49 -3.41 -18.43
N SER A 194 26.26 -3.81 -17.43
CA SER A 194 27.72 -3.84 -17.44
C SER A 194 28.20 -4.82 -16.37
N GLY A 195 29.49 -5.10 -16.33
CA GLY A 195 30.06 -5.91 -15.27
C GLY A 195 31.58 -5.91 -15.32
N LYS A 196 32.14 -6.35 -14.20
CA LYS A 196 33.57 -6.60 -14.08
C LYS A 196 33.82 -8.02 -13.60
N VAL A 197 34.80 -8.68 -14.19
CA VAL A 197 35.30 -9.97 -13.74
C VAL A 197 36.71 -9.75 -13.25
N LYS A 198 36.96 -10.11 -12.01
CA LYS A 198 38.30 -10.17 -11.43
C LYS A 198 38.76 -11.60 -11.38
N VAL A 199 39.93 -11.85 -11.87
CA VAL A 199 40.60 -13.14 -11.87
C VAL A 199 41.91 -13.02 -11.09
N SER A 200 42.03 -13.83 -10.05
CA SER A 200 43.26 -13.97 -9.25
C SER A 200 43.75 -15.40 -9.35
N GLU A 201 45.01 -15.57 -9.73
CA GLU A 201 45.63 -16.87 -9.92
C GLU A 201 46.99 -16.89 -9.23
N THR A 202 47.32 -18.02 -8.58
CA THR A 202 48.63 -18.18 -7.90
C THR A 202 49.80 -17.92 -8.82
N GLY A 203 50.68 -16.98 -8.44
CA GLY A 203 51.89 -16.63 -9.19
C GLY A 203 51.69 -15.70 -10.41
N LYS A 204 50.48 -15.16 -10.58
CA LYS A 204 50.18 -14.13 -11.61
C LYS A 204 49.60 -12.89 -10.94
N GLU A 205 49.72 -11.75 -11.64
CA GLU A 205 49.06 -10.52 -11.24
C GLU A 205 47.54 -10.65 -11.46
N ASP A 206 46.78 -10.03 -10.58
CA ASP A 206 45.32 -9.97 -10.68
C ASP A 206 44.92 -9.28 -11.99
N ALA A 207 44.03 -9.90 -12.75
CA ALA A 207 43.46 -9.35 -13.96
C ALA A 207 42.02 -8.92 -13.78
N GLU A 208 41.65 -7.76 -14.31
CA GLU A 208 40.27 -7.26 -14.31
C GLU A 208 39.82 -7.05 -15.76
N TYR A 209 38.64 -7.61 -16.07
CA TYR A 209 38.03 -7.55 -17.39
C TYR A 209 36.66 -6.86 -17.30
N ASP A 210 36.42 -5.90 -18.20
CA ASP A 210 35.10 -5.30 -18.36
C ASP A 210 34.21 -6.18 -19.22
N ILE A 211 33.04 -6.55 -18.71
CA ILE A 211 32.00 -7.23 -19.45
C ILE A 211 30.98 -6.19 -19.92
N ARG A 212 30.91 -5.98 -21.24
CA ARG A 212 29.81 -5.25 -21.86
C ARG A 212 28.75 -6.27 -22.25
N LEU A 213 27.66 -6.27 -21.48
CA LEU A 213 26.51 -7.11 -21.81
C LEU A 213 25.74 -6.41 -22.93
N HIS A 214 25.68 -7.07 -24.09
CA HIS A 214 24.90 -6.57 -25.22
C HIS A 214 23.43 -6.87 -24.94
N ILE A 215 22.59 -5.83 -24.87
CA ILE A 215 21.13 -5.99 -24.86
C ILE A 215 20.73 -6.24 -26.31
N PRO A 216 20.17 -7.42 -26.64
CA PRO A 216 19.71 -7.69 -28.02
C PRO A 216 18.49 -6.85 -28.41
#